data_84bc77dc97492b415de69c0cf90644c8
#
_entry.id   84bc77dc97492b415de69c0cf90644c8
#
_cell.length_a   1.000
_cell.length_b   1.000
_cell.length_c   1.000
_cell.angle_alpha   90.00
_cell.angle_beta   90.00
_cell.angle_gamma   90.00
#
_symmetry.space_group_name_H-M   'P 1'
#
loop_
_entity.id
_entity.type
_entity.pdbx_description
1 polymer ?
#
loop_
_entity_poly.entity_id
_entity_poly.type
_entity_poly.pdbx_seq_one_letter_code
_entity_poly.pdbx_strand_id
1 'polypeptide(L)'
;MSKAYIFYNPLAGNGRCKEDVSMLECILPDEIVYCDMTKSETYERDLFSLEPGDYLILCGGDGTLNRFINLVGDMELHHEIFYFPLGTGNDFAMDLGHKYADNPFSINEYIRNLPSVAVNGKTFRFLNGIGYGLDGFCCEEGDKHRQNSEEKTNYASIAVRGLLRDYQPTSAVVTVDGVAHRYKKVWLAPTMFGRFYGGGIMPTPNQHREDTTQKLSVMVVHNINKLHALALFPSIFKGEHVRHKKYIDIFEGNTISVAFDRPTPLQIDGELIRNVSAYTASVSPH
;
A
#
# COMPACT_ATOMS: atom_id res chain seq x y z
N MET A 1 18.01 1.11 31.33
CA MET A 1 16.76 1.80 31.04
C MET A 1 16.47 1.49 29.58
N SER A 2 15.22 1.17 29.27
CA SER A 2 14.80 0.96 27.88
C SER A 2 14.82 2.29 27.14
N LYS A 3 15.03 2.22 25.82
CA LYS A 3 14.99 3.38 24.93
C LYS A 3 13.87 3.21 23.92
N ALA A 4 13.21 4.32 23.61
CA ALA A 4 12.25 4.41 22.53
C ALA A 4 12.95 4.95 21.27
N TYR A 5 13.13 4.11 20.27
CA TYR A 5 13.68 4.54 18.98
C TYR A 5 12.55 5.01 18.07
N ILE A 6 12.51 6.29 17.78
CA ILE A 6 11.49 6.91 16.92
C ILE A 6 12.03 7.02 15.49
N PHE A 7 11.61 6.10 14.65
CA PHE A 7 11.92 6.09 13.22
C PHE A 7 10.86 6.91 12.48
N TYR A 8 11.21 8.10 12.05
CA TYR A 8 10.27 9.02 11.43
C TYR A 8 10.68 9.45 10.03
N ASN A 9 9.69 9.68 9.17
CA ASN A 9 9.90 10.30 7.88
C ASN A 9 9.47 11.78 7.93
N PRO A 10 10.41 12.74 7.98
CA PRO A 10 10.09 14.16 8.10
C PRO A 10 9.23 14.69 6.95
N LEU A 11 9.21 14.01 5.80
CA LEU A 11 8.43 14.38 4.62
C LEU A 11 6.99 13.84 4.66
N ALA A 12 6.68 12.91 5.55
CA ALA A 12 5.33 12.36 5.67
C ALA A 12 4.32 13.41 6.15
N GLY A 13 3.04 13.16 5.89
CA GLY A 13 1.97 14.08 6.30
C GLY A 13 2.10 15.48 5.69
N ASN A 14 2.68 15.61 4.48
CA ASN A 14 3.03 16.89 3.85
C ASN A 14 4.04 17.73 4.69
N GLY A 15 5.03 17.07 5.28
CA GLY A 15 6.07 17.68 6.09
C GLY A 15 5.72 17.90 7.56
N ARG A 16 4.48 17.63 7.98
CA ARG A 16 4.05 17.79 9.38
C ARG A 16 4.60 16.73 10.33
N CYS A 17 4.98 15.56 9.81
CA CYS A 17 5.47 14.45 10.63
C CYS A 17 6.63 14.87 11.55
N LYS A 18 7.50 15.79 11.10
CA LYS A 18 8.61 16.30 11.89
C LYS A 18 8.15 17.05 13.16
N GLU A 19 7.02 17.77 13.07
CA GLU A 19 6.45 18.50 14.19
C GLU A 19 5.60 17.57 15.06
N ASP A 20 4.74 16.77 14.40
CA ASP A 20 3.77 15.92 15.09
C ASP A 20 4.43 14.78 15.89
N VAL A 21 5.63 14.33 15.49
CA VAL A 21 6.37 13.29 16.21
C VAL A 21 6.78 13.73 17.62
N SER A 22 6.92 15.02 17.90
CA SER A 22 7.21 15.55 19.23
C SER A 22 6.08 15.31 20.23
N MET A 23 4.87 15.00 19.78
CA MET A 23 3.76 14.62 20.66
C MET A 23 4.10 13.38 21.50
N LEU A 24 4.98 12.52 21.00
CA LEU A 24 5.44 11.32 21.70
C LEU A 24 6.23 11.65 22.98
N GLU A 25 6.92 12.78 23.05
CA GLU A 25 7.65 13.22 24.25
C GLU A 25 6.76 13.38 25.48
N CYS A 26 5.47 13.67 25.25
CA CYS A 26 4.50 13.84 26.33
C CYS A 26 3.93 12.52 26.88
N ILE A 27 4.08 11.42 26.15
CA ILE A 27 3.42 10.14 26.47
C ILE A 27 4.42 9.01 26.74
N LEU A 28 5.67 9.14 26.29
CA LEU A 28 6.70 8.13 26.49
C LEU A 28 7.51 8.42 27.75
N PRO A 29 7.67 7.44 28.67
CA PRO A 29 8.45 7.59 29.89
C PRO A 29 9.96 7.35 29.69
N ASP A 30 10.36 6.80 28.55
CA ASP A 30 11.70 6.32 28.27
C ASP A 30 12.60 7.39 27.63
N GLU A 31 13.90 7.12 27.58
CA GLU A 31 14.84 7.90 26.78
C GLU A 31 14.49 7.77 25.29
N ILE A 32 14.36 8.89 24.61
CA ILE A 32 13.96 8.93 23.18
C ILE A 32 15.17 9.13 22.28
N VAL A 33 15.27 8.28 21.27
CA VAL A 33 16.27 8.37 20.19
C VAL A 33 15.54 8.62 18.87
N TYR A 34 15.76 9.77 18.25
CA TYR A 34 15.16 10.14 16.97
C TYR A 34 16.01 9.64 15.79
N CYS A 35 15.42 8.86 14.90
CA CYS A 35 16.04 8.29 13.71
C CYS A 35 15.33 8.77 12.44
N ASP A 36 15.97 9.66 11.68
CA ASP A 36 15.45 10.19 10.43
C ASP A 36 15.59 9.18 9.29
N MET A 37 14.48 8.61 8.84
CA MET A 37 14.44 7.58 7.79
C MET A 37 14.78 8.08 6.38
N THR A 38 14.95 9.38 6.17
CA THR A 38 15.48 9.90 4.89
C THR A 38 17.01 9.75 4.80
N LYS A 39 17.68 9.48 5.93
CA LYS A 39 19.13 9.28 6.03
C LYS A 39 19.43 7.79 6.16
N SER A 40 19.40 7.07 5.03
CA SER A 40 19.47 5.60 4.99
C SER A 40 20.61 4.99 5.81
N GLU A 41 21.84 5.54 5.71
CA GLU A 41 23.01 4.99 6.41
C GLU A 41 22.93 5.07 7.94
N THR A 42 22.18 6.02 8.48
CA THR A 42 22.03 6.22 9.93
C THR A 42 20.92 5.36 10.51
N TYR A 43 19.72 5.39 9.92
CA TYR A 43 18.60 4.68 10.53
C TYR A 43 18.74 3.15 10.41
N GLU A 44 19.37 2.64 9.36
CA GLU A 44 19.69 1.21 9.24
C GLU A 44 20.64 0.77 10.37
N ARG A 45 21.72 1.54 10.60
CA ARG A 45 22.63 1.28 11.72
C ARG A 45 21.89 1.30 13.06
N ASP A 46 21.04 2.30 13.27
CA ASP A 46 20.31 2.46 14.53
C ASP A 46 19.34 1.31 14.74
N LEU A 47 18.69 0.80 13.69
CA LEU A 47 17.82 -0.38 13.74
C LEU A 47 18.58 -1.62 14.23
N PHE A 48 19.82 -1.81 13.76
CA PHE A 48 20.65 -2.96 14.16
C PHE A 48 21.37 -2.79 15.50
N SER A 49 21.27 -1.61 16.11
CA SER A 49 21.90 -1.31 17.40
C SER A 49 20.96 -1.37 18.60
N LEU A 50 19.70 -1.74 18.41
CA LEU A 50 18.73 -1.87 19.49
C LEU A 50 19.18 -2.96 20.47
N GLU A 51 19.12 -2.66 21.77
CA GLU A 51 19.43 -3.58 22.85
C GLU A 51 18.16 -4.27 23.38
N PRO A 52 18.29 -5.41 24.08
CA PRO A 52 17.14 -6.06 24.70
C PRO A 52 16.38 -5.12 25.65
N GLY A 53 15.09 -4.97 25.42
CA GLY A 53 14.22 -4.05 26.16
C GLY A 53 13.97 -2.72 25.46
N ASP A 54 14.74 -2.38 24.45
CA ASP A 54 14.41 -1.25 23.57
C ASP A 54 13.22 -1.58 22.67
N TYR A 55 12.50 -0.55 22.22
CA TYR A 55 11.41 -0.70 21.30
C TYR A 55 11.41 0.40 20.22
N LEU A 56 10.67 0.17 19.17
CA LEU A 56 10.69 0.98 17.99
C LEU A 56 9.30 1.55 17.71
N ILE A 57 9.22 2.84 17.37
CA ILE A 57 8.00 3.49 16.91
C ILE A 57 8.23 4.02 15.50
N LEU A 58 7.50 3.45 14.53
CA LEU A 58 7.49 3.93 13.16
C LEU A 58 6.50 5.07 13.01
N CYS A 59 6.98 6.25 12.65
CA CYS A 59 6.19 7.46 12.50
C CYS A 59 6.13 7.89 11.05
N GLY A 60 4.94 7.85 10.46
CA GLY A 60 4.76 8.22 9.05
C GLY A 60 3.49 7.68 8.44
N GLY A 61 3.47 7.49 7.12
CA GLY A 61 2.38 6.91 6.36
C GLY A 61 2.71 5.52 5.83
N ASP A 62 1.84 5.00 4.95
CA ASP A 62 1.96 3.67 4.33
C ASP A 62 3.30 3.49 3.61
N GLY A 63 3.81 4.50 2.92
CA GLY A 63 5.13 4.45 2.28
C GLY A 63 6.29 4.32 3.28
N THR A 64 6.16 4.89 4.49
CA THR A 64 7.15 4.71 5.56
C THR A 64 7.16 3.27 6.05
N LEU A 65 5.98 2.69 6.27
CA LEU A 65 5.83 1.28 6.62
C LEU A 65 6.35 0.37 5.50
N ASN A 66 5.97 0.63 4.26
CA ASN A 66 6.42 -0.18 3.11
C ASN A 66 7.95 -0.19 3.01
N ARG A 67 8.60 0.96 3.16
CA ARG A 67 10.06 1.04 3.17
C ARG A 67 10.66 0.23 4.31
N PHE A 68 10.09 0.29 5.51
CA PHE A 68 10.56 -0.45 6.67
C PHE A 68 10.45 -1.96 6.47
N ILE A 69 9.30 -2.49 6.06
CA ILE A 69 9.10 -3.93 5.86
C ILE A 69 9.99 -4.51 4.75
N ASN A 70 10.29 -3.73 3.72
CA ASN A 70 11.18 -4.16 2.65
C ASN A 70 12.66 -4.03 3.03
N LEU A 71 13.01 -3.18 3.98
CA LEU A 71 14.35 -3.11 4.57
C LEU A 71 14.61 -4.30 5.48
N VAL A 72 13.71 -4.56 6.43
CA VAL A 72 13.90 -5.67 7.38
C VAL A 72 13.76 -7.04 6.70
N GLY A 73 12.96 -7.12 5.64
CA GLY A 73 12.85 -8.34 4.84
C GLY A 73 12.48 -9.56 5.70
N ASP A 74 13.30 -10.61 5.66
CA ASP A 74 13.10 -11.86 6.41
C ASP A 74 13.79 -11.84 7.79
N MET A 75 14.30 -10.69 8.24
CA MET A 75 14.94 -10.61 9.55
C MET A 75 13.92 -10.81 10.67
N GLU A 76 14.29 -11.62 11.63
CA GLU A 76 13.50 -11.85 12.83
C GLU A 76 13.73 -10.68 13.80
N LEU A 77 12.75 -9.79 13.89
CA LEU A 77 12.78 -8.66 14.81
C LEU A 77 12.17 -9.09 16.15
N HIS A 78 12.99 -9.13 17.20
CA HIS A 78 12.55 -9.50 18.55
C HIS A 78 12.02 -8.35 19.38
N HIS A 79 12.18 -7.11 18.87
CA HIS A 79 11.71 -5.90 19.54
C HIS A 79 10.22 -5.64 19.30
N GLU A 80 9.60 -4.96 20.25
CA GLU A 80 8.25 -4.42 20.02
C GLU A 80 8.31 -3.28 19.03
N ILE A 81 7.42 -3.32 18.04
CA ILE A 81 7.31 -2.34 16.98
C ILE A 81 5.92 -1.73 17.02
N PHE A 82 5.89 -0.43 17.25
CA PHE A 82 4.67 0.36 17.24
C PHE A 82 4.60 1.19 15.96
N TYR A 83 3.38 1.53 15.56
CA TYR A 83 3.14 2.44 14.46
C TYR A 83 2.37 3.66 14.94
N PHE A 84 2.86 4.84 14.58
CA PHE A 84 2.23 6.13 14.82
C PHE A 84 1.84 6.73 13.47
N PRO A 85 0.53 6.75 13.10
CA PRO A 85 0.08 7.09 11.75
C PRO A 85 0.08 8.60 11.51
N LEU A 86 1.16 9.10 10.93
CA LEU A 86 1.36 10.52 10.58
C LEU A 86 1.38 10.76 9.05
N GLY A 87 0.93 9.80 8.26
CA GLY A 87 0.81 9.92 6.81
C GLY A 87 -0.46 10.65 6.37
N THR A 88 -0.58 10.89 5.06
CA THR A 88 -1.77 11.51 4.46
C THR A 88 -2.90 10.50 4.23
N GLY A 89 -2.59 9.27 3.83
CA GLY A 89 -3.56 8.20 3.57
C GLY A 89 -3.81 7.34 4.79
N ASN A 90 -2.73 6.75 5.34
CA ASN A 90 -2.76 5.82 6.47
C ASN A 90 -3.73 4.64 6.25
N ASP A 91 -3.72 4.07 5.05
CA ASP A 91 -4.62 3.00 4.64
C ASP A 91 -4.49 1.76 5.55
N PHE A 92 -3.24 1.43 5.94
CA PHE A 92 -2.97 0.36 6.90
C PHE A 92 -3.60 0.63 8.28
N ALA A 93 -3.39 1.84 8.83
CA ALA A 93 -3.96 2.21 10.12
C ALA A 93 -5.49 2.25 10.07
N MET A 94 -6.06 2.80 8.99
CA MET A 94 -7.50 2.85 8.77
C MET A 94 -8.12 1.46 8.69
N ASP A 95 -7.42 0.50 8.09
CA ASP A 95 -7.85 -0.90 8.00
C ASP A 95 -7.98 -1.55 9.40
N LEU A 96 -7.15 -1.12 10.35
CA LEU A 96 -7.15 -1.54 11.74
C LEU A 96 -8.01 -0.64 12.66
N GLY A 97 -8.75 0.33 12.09
CA GLY A 97 -9.65 1.20 12.85
C GLY A 97 -8.98 2.42 13.50
N HIS A 98 -7.70 2.67 13.19
CA HIS A 98 -6.95 3.84 13.67
C HIS A 98 -7.04 5.02 12.72
N LYS A 99 -6.79 6.22 13.26
CA LYS A 99 -6.81 7.50 12.53
C LYS A 99 -5.44 8.19 12.58
N TYR A 100 -5.34 9.30 11.84
CA TYR A 100 -4.18 10.18 11.91
C TYR A 100 -3.90 10.63 13.37
N ALA A 101 -2.64 10.47 13.78
CA ALA A 101 -2.13 10.81 15.10
C ALA A 101 -2.84 10.12 16.28
N ASP A 102 -3.51 8.98 16.06
CA ASP A 102 -3.92 8.10 17.15
C ASP A 102 -2.68 7.60 17.91
N ASN A 103 -2.86 7.22 19.19
CA ASN A 103 -1.76 6.66 19.98
C ASN A 103 -1.03 5.55 19.22
N PRO A 104 0.30 5.43 19.40
CA PRO A 104 1.05 4.32 18.81
C PRO A 104 0.45 2.97 19.20
N PHE A 105 0.32 2.07 18.22
CA PHE A 105 -0.20 0.72 18.41
C PHE A 105 0.76 -0.32 17.87
N SER A 106 0.81 -1.50 18.50
CA SER A 106 1.70 -2.58 18.11
C SER A 106 1.34 -3.14 16.73
N ILE A 107 2.36 -3.40 15.91
CA ILE A 107 2.20 -3.93 14.56
C ILE A 107 2.95 -5.24 14.32
N ASN A 108 3.60 -5.82 15.32
CA ASN A 108 4.43 -7.02 15.17
C ASN A 108 3.67 -8.18 14.50
N GLU A 109 2.44 -8.44 14.89
CA GLU A 109 1.62 -9.52 14.31
C GLU A 109 1.21 -9.26 12.86
N TYR A 110 1.05 -8.01 12.47
CA TYR A 110 0.64 -7.62 11.12
C TYR A 110 1.77 -7.61 10.10
N ILE A 111 3.03 -7.50 10.54
CA ILE A 111 4.20 -7.43 9.65
C ILE A 111 5.02 -8.73 9.58
N ARG A 112 4.66 -9.74 10.39
CA ARG A 112 5.39 -11.01 10.46
C ARG A 112 5.22 -11.86 9.19
N ASN A 113 4.01 -12.00 8.69
CA ASN A 113 3.64 -12.89 7.57
C ASN A 113 3.07 -12.10 6.39
N LEU A 114 3.81 -11.12 5.91
CA LEU A 114 3.36 -10.29 4.80
C LEU A 114 3.43 -11.06 3.47
N PRO A 115 2.48 -10.80 2.57
CA PRO A 115 2.55 -11.32 1.22
C PRO A 115 3.72 -10.69 0.45
N SER A 116 4.14 -11.39 -0.58
CA SER A 116 5.17 -10.92 -1.49
C SER A 116 4.64 -10.79 -2.92
N VAL A 117 5.28 -9.96 -3.71
CA VAL A 117 5.03 -9.81 -5.14
C VAL A 117 6.33 -9.89 -5.93
N ALA A 118 6.35 -10.79 -6.91
CA ALA A 118 7.42 -10.91 -7.89
C ALA A 118 7.06 -10.11 -9.14
N VAL A 119 7.88 -9.13 -9.50
CA VAL A 119 7.69 -8.23 -10.64
C VAL A 119 9.03 -7.79 -11.22
N ASN A 120 9.19 -7.82 -12.54
CA ASN A 120 10.41 -7.42 -13.24
C ASN A 120 11.71 -8.04 -12.65
N GLY A 121 11.64 -9.32 -12.23
CA GLY A 121 12.77 -10.05 -11.65
C GLY A 121 13.17 -9.68 -10.22
N LYS A 122 12.35 -8.86 -9.55
CA LYS A 122 12.51 -8.49 -8.13
C LYS A 122 11.32 -8.96 -7.32
N THR A 123 11.54 -9.15 -6.03
CA THR A 123 10.48 -9.48 -5.07
C THR A 123 10.38 -8.37 -4.03
N PHE A 124 9.15 -7.97 -3.74
CA PHE A 124 8.82 -6.96 -2.72
C PHE A 124 7.78 -7.53 -1.77
N ARG A 125 7.77 -7.07 -0.52
CA ARG A 125 6.69 -7.26 0.43
C ARG A 125 5.72 -6.09 0.33
N PHE A 126 4.46 -6.34 0.64
CA PHE A 126 3.46 -5.28 0.66
C PHE A 126 2.46 -5.46 1.82
N LEU A 127 1.91 -4.35 2.27
CA LEU A 127 0.99 -4.26 3.41
C LEU A 127 -0.47 -4.18 2.96
N ASN A 128 -0.74 -3.32 1.99
CA ASN A 128 -2.11 -2.97 1.61
C ASN A 128 -2.50 -3.61 0.28
N GLY A 129 -1.73 -3.32 -0.76
CA GLY A 129 -2.06 -3.88 -2.06
C GLY A 129 -1.22 -3.38 -3.23
N ILE A 130 -1.50 -3.98 -4.37
CA ILE A 130 -0.86 -3.73 -5.65
C ILE A 130 -1.92 -3.12 -6.56
N GLY A 131 -1.68 -1.91 -7.07
CA GLY A 131 -2.53 -1.27 -8.05
C GLY A 131 -1.98 -1.47 -9.46
N TYR A 132 -2.77 -2.02 -10.39
CA TYR A 132 -2.35 -2.26 -11.75
C TYR A 132 -3.40 -1.77 -12.76
N GLY A 133 -2.96 -1.08 -13.77
CA GLY A 133 -3.80 -0.41 -14.74
C GLY A 133 -3.93 1.08 -14.47
N LEU A 134 -5.16 1.59 -14.33
CA LEU A 134 -5.42 3.00 -14.03
C LEU A 134 -4.72 3.47 -12.75
N ASP A 135 -4.58 2.61 -11.76
CA ASP A 135 -3.90 2.93 -10.50
C ASP A 135 -2.42 3.23 -10.70
N GLY A 136 -1.71 2.35 -11.41
CA GLY A 136 -0.32 2.57 -11.76
C GLY A 136 -0.13 3.82 -12.62
N PHE A 137 -1.06 4.08 -13.56
CA PHE A 137 -1.09 5.31 -14.33
C PHE A 137 -1.23 6.54 -13.43
N CYS A 138 -2.15 6.51 -12.46
CA CYS A 138 -2.35 7.61 -11.53
C CYS A 138 -1.09 7.86 -10.67
N CYS A 139 -0.43 6.80 -10.24
CA CYS A 139 0.82 6.90 -9.49
C CYS A 139 1.93 7.53 -10.33
N GLU A 140 2.08 7.11 -11.60
CA GLU A 140 3.07 7.67 -12.51
C GLU A 140 2.83 9.15 -12.83
N GLU A 141 1.60 9.55 -13.09
CA GLU A 141 1.25 10.96 -13.33
C GLU A 141 1.41 11.80 -12.06
N GLY A 142 1.09 11.23 -10.89
CA GLY A 142 1.33 11.87 -9.60
C GLY A 142 2.82 12.13 -9.35
N ASP A 143 3.69 11.18 -9.68
CA ASP A 143 5.14 11.35 -9.60
C ASP A 143 5.65 12.45 -10.51
N LYS A 144 5.19 12.45 -11.78
CA LYS A 144 5.54 13.52 -12.72
C LYS A 144 5.10 14.90 -12.22
N HIS A 145 3.91 14.99 -11.60
CA HIS A 145 3.42 16.24 -11.03
C HIS A 145 4.30 16.72 -9.88
N ARG A 146 4.65 15.83 -8.94
CA ARG A 146 5.54 16.16 -7.80
C ARG A 146 6.93 16.60 -8.21
N GLN A 147 7.45 16.07 -9.32
CA GLN A 147 8.75 16.49 -9.86
C GLN A 147 8.73 17.88 -10.53
N ASN A 148 7.56 18.31 -11.01
CA ASN A 148 7.42 19.54 -11.80
C ASN A 148 6.65 20.66 -11.08
N SER A 149 6.09 20.42 -9.91
CA SER A 149 5.27 21.37 -9.16
C SER A 149 5.38 21.14 -7.66
N GLU A 150 5.41 22.22 -6.89
CA GLU A 150 5.31 22.19 -5.42
C GLU A 150 3.84 22.04 -4.92
N GLU A 151 2.88 22.11 -5.84
CA GLU A 151 1.48 21.97 -5.48
C GLU A 151 1.12 20.54 -5.09
N LYS A 152 0.15 20.40 -4.20
CA LYS A 152 -0.35 19.08 -3.76
C LYS A 152 -0.93 18.30 -4.94
N THR A 153 -0.46 17.07 -5.11
CA THR A 153 -0.98 16.16 -6.13
C THR A 153 -2.43 15.77 -5.83
N ASN A 154 -3.33 16.06 -6.75
CA ASN A 154 -4.73 15.65 -6.65
C ASN A 154 -4.96 14.36 -7.46
N TYR A 155 -4.82 13.22 -6.80
CA TYR A 155 -4.99 11.90 -7.41
C TYR A 155 -6.39 11.66 -7.98
N ALA A 156 -7.44 12.22 -7.35
CA ALA A 156 -8.80 12.09 -7.86
C ALA A 156 -8.96 12.78 -9.22
N SER A 157 -8.37 13.97 -9.41
CA SER A 157 -8.38 14.66 -10.69
C SER A 157 -7.57 13.93 -11.75
N ILE A 158 -6.44 13.31 -11.38
CA ILE A 158 -5.63 12.47 -12.26
C ILE A 158 -6.44 11.24 -12.72
N ALA A 159 -7.12 10.57 -11.78
CA ALA A 159 -7.95 9.41 -12.10
C ALA A 159 -9.11 9.76 -13.05
N VAL A 160 -9.81 10.88 -12.80
CA VAL A 160 -10.86 11.37 -13.68
C VAL A 160 -10.34 11.70 -15.09
N ARG A 161 -9.20 12.39 -15.18
CA ARG A 161 -8.54 12.69 -16.46
C ARG A 161 -8.09 11.42 -17.16
N GLY A 162 -7.51 10.48 -16.43
CA GLY A 162 -7.12 9.16 -16.93
C GLY A 162 -8.33 8.40 -17.51
N LEU A 163 -9.43 8.31 -16.76
CA LEU A 163 -10.67 7.68 -17.22
C LEU A 163 -11.23 8.32 -18.51
N LEU A 164 -11.17 9.64 -18.62
CA LEU A 164 -11.78 10.35 -19.74
C LEU A 164 -10.91 10.39 -21.00
N ARG A 165 -9.58 10.52 -20.87
CA ARG A 165 -8.71 10.85 -22.00
C ARG A 165 -7.45 9.99 -22.09
N ASP A 166 -6.66 9.92 -21.04
CA ASP A 166 -5.25 9.57 -21.11
C ASP A 166 -5.00 8.06 -20.98
N TYR A 167 -5.85 7.34 -20.21
CA TYR A 167 -5.71 5.91 -20.03
C TYR A 167 -6.60 5.13 -21.01
N GLN A 168 -6.03 4.08 -21.60
CA GLN A 168 -6.76 3.14 -22.45
C GLN A 168 -6.79 1.77 -21.77
N PRO A 169 -7.98 1.18 -21.60
CA PRO A 169 -8.07 -0.16 -21.02
C PRO A 169 -7.41 -1.20 -21.93
N THR A 170 -6.89 -2.25 -21.33
CA THR A 170 -6.13 -3.31 -21.98
C THR A 170 -6.79 -4.67 -21.78
N SER A 171 -6.36 -5.71 -22.50
CA SER A 171 -6.75 -7.09 -22.16
C SER A 171 -5.87 -7.61 -21.04
N ALA A 172 -6.40 -8.50 -20.22
CA ALA A 172 -5.68 -9.12 -19.13
C ALA A 172 -5.97 -10.62 -18.99
N VAL A 173 -5.00 -11.32 -18.45
CA VAL A 173 -5.18 -12.65 -17.89
C VAL A 173 -4.93 -12.54 -16.40
N VAL A 174 -5.94 -12.89 -15.60
CA VAL A 174 -5.86 -12.96 -14.14
C VAL A 174 -5.89 -14.43 -13.76
N THR A 175 -4.87 -14.90 -13.09
CA THR A 175 -4.77 -16.30 -12.64
C THR A 175 -4.82 -16.33 -11.13
N VAL A 176 -5.78 -17.09 -10.58
CA VAL A 176 -5.97 -17.26 -9.12
C VAL A 176 -5.83 -18.74 -8.81
N ASP A 177 -4.85 -19.09 -7.98
CA ASP A 177 -4.53 -20.49 -7.62
C ASP A 177 -4.50 -21.44 -8.81
N GLY A 178 -3.88 -21.00 -9.92
CA GLY A 178 -3.74 -21.76 -11.17
C GLY A 178 -4.94 -21.68 -12.12
N VAL A 179 -6.07 -21.09 -11.73
CA VAL A 179 -7.25 -20.92 -12.60
C VAL A 179 -7.18 -19.58 -13.33
N ALA A 180 -7.12 -19.63 -14.67
CA ALA A 180 -6.96 -18.45 -15.51
C ALA A 180 -8.32 -17.88 -15.97
N HIS A 181 -8.49 -16.59 -15.74
CA HIS A 181 -9.62 -15.77 -16.19
C HIS A 181 -9.15 -14.76 -17.23
N ARG A 182 -9.82 -14.67 -18.38
CA ARG A 182 -9.43 -13.80 -19.49
C ARG A 182 -10.40 -12.66 -19.65
N TYR A 183 -9.87 -11.43 -19.68
CA TYR A 183 -10.66 -10.21 -19.75
C TYR A 183 -10.29 -9.33 -20.91
N LYS A 184 -11.27 -8.58 -21.42
CA LYS A 184 -11.07 -7.49 -22.38
C LYS A 184 -11.45 -6.16 -21.73
N LYS A 185 -10.80 -5.08 -22.17
CA LYS A 185 -11.06 -3.72 -21.69
C LYS A 185 -11.00 -3.61 -20.17
N VAL A 186 -9.90 -4.09 -19.58
CA VAL A 186 -9.61 -3.97 -18.15
C VAL A 186 -9.11 -2.56 -17.87
N TRP A 187 -9.77 -1.88 -16.96
CA TRP A 187 -9.40 -0.55 -16.48
C TRP A 187 -8.41 -0.62 -15.33
N LEU A 188 -8.67 -1.51 -14.41
CA LEU A 188 -7.79 -1.75 -13.26
C LEU A 188 -7.98 -3.18 -12.73
N ALA A 189 -6.92 -3.72 -12.15
CA ALA A 189 -6.89 -5.05 -11.55
C ALA A 189 -6.02 -5.03 -10.27
N PRO A 190 -6.46 -4.35 -9.19
CA PRO A 190 -5.72 -4.34 -7.93
C PRO A 190 -5.78 -5.69 -7.25
N THR A 191 -4.63 -6.12 -6.70
CA THR A 191 -4.53 -7.25 -5.78
C THR A 191 -4.30 -6.73 -4.37
N MET A 192 -5.16 -7.13 -3.45
CA MET A 192 -5.25 -6.58 -2.11
C MET A 192 -4.92 -7.61 -1.03
N PHE A 193 -4.27 -7.15 0.02
CA PHE A 193 -4.09 -7.85 1.29
C PHE A 193 -4.83 -7.14 2.43
N GLY A 194 -4.93 -5.80 2.37
CA GLY A 194 -5.84 -4.99 3.18
C GLY A 194 -7.08 -4.57 2.40
N ARG A 195 -8.04 -3.90 3.06
CA ARG A 195 -9.26 -3.35 2.42
C ARG A 195 -8.98 -2.08 1.63
N PHE A 196 -8.03 -1.26 2.11
CA PHE A 196 -7.79 0.09 1.62
C PHE A 196 -6.45 0.25 0.96
N TYR A 197 -6.36 1.12 -0.04
CA TYR A 197 -5.13 1.62 -0.63
C TYR A 197 -5.37 2.99 -1.27
N GLY A 198 -4.32 3.73 -1.59
CA GLY A 198 -4.41 4.99 -2.34
C GLY A 198 -5.19 6.09 -1.63
N GLY A 199 -5.24 6.08 -0.30
CA GLY A 199 -5.91 7.08 0.52
C GLY A 199 -7.42 6.86 0.67
N GLY A 200 -7.84 5.63 0.94
CA GLY A 200 -9.23 5.28 1.26
C GLY A 200 -10.04 4.63 0.13
N ILE A 201 -9.40 4.28 -0.99
CA ILE A 201 -10.04 3.44 -2.01
C ILE A 201 -10.19 2.02 -1.43
N MET A 202 -11.37 1.41 -1.56
CA MET A 202 -11.71 0.10 -0.98
C MET A 202 -12.10 -0.91 -2.07
N PRO A 203 -11.14 -1.49 -2.80
CA PRO A 203 -11.43 -2.39 -3.93
C PRO A 203 -12.09 -3.70 -3.50
N THR A 204 -11.68 -4.24 -2.37
CA THR A 204 -12.12 -5.53 -1.84
C THR A 204 -12.66 -5.38 -0.42
N PRO A 205 -13.90 -4.87 -0.28
CA PRO A 205 -14.47 -4.51 1.04
C PRO A 205 -14.62 -5.67 2.01
N ASN A 206 -14.65 -6.90 1.50
CA ASN A 206 -14.73 -8.12 2.32
C ASN A 206 -13.35 -8.70 2.69
N GLN A 207 -12.26 -8.05 2.27
CA GLN A 207 -10.92 -8.44 2.68
C GLN A 207 -10.74 -8.17 4.18
N HIS A 208 -10.23 -9.15 4.91
CA HIS A 208 -9.95 -9.02 6.33
C HIS A 208 -8.50 -9.41 6.60
N ARG A 209 -7.71 -8.43 7.04
CA ARG A 209 -6.29 -8.61 7.37
C ARG A 209 -6.07 -9.57 8.54
N GLU A 210 -7.02 -9.63 9.47
CA GLU A 210 -7.01 -10.48 10.66
C GLU A 210 -7.56 -11.89 10.40
N ASP A 211 -7.97 -12.18 9.16
CA ASP A 211 -8.46 -13.52 8.83
C ASP A 211 -7.32 -14.54 8.91
N THR A 212 -7.56 -15.64 9.62
CA THR A 212 -6.60 -16.73 9.77
C THR A 212 -6.23 -17.39 8.44
N THR A 213 -7.05 -17.23 7.40
CA THR A 213 -6.78 -17.75 6.05
C THR A 213 -5.82 -16.87 5.27
N GLN A 214 -5.66 -15.59 5.64
CA GLN A 214 -4.76 -14.61 5.05
C GLN A 214 -4.64 -14.65 3.51
N LYS A 215 -5.76 -14.84 2.81
CA LYS A 215 -5.78 -14.86 1.35
C LYS A 215 -5.64 -13.46 0.75
N LEU A 216 -5.15 -13.41 -0.47
CA LEU A 216 -5.21 -12.23 -1.31
C LEU A 216 -6.56 -12.14 -2.02
N SER A 217 -7.02 -10.92 -2.30
CA SER A 217 -8.18 -10.69 -3.17
C SER A 217 -7.77 -9.85 -4.37
N VAL A 218 -8.27 -10.19 -5.56
CA VAL A 218 -8.11 -9.38 -6.75
C VAL A 218 -9.47 -8.90 -7.25
N MET A 219 -9.59 -7.60 -7.49
CA MET A 219 -10.73 -7.01 -8.18
C MET A 219 -10.37 -6.75 -9.64
N VAL A 220 -11.28 -7.05 -10.57
CA VAL A 220 -11.10 -6.74 -12.00
C VAL A 220 -12.25 -5.86 -12.47
N VAL A 221 -11.94 -4.64 -12.92
CA VAL A 221 -12.92 -3.75 -13.54
C VAL A 221 -12.78 -3.84 -15.07
N HIS A 222 -13.79 -4.39 -15.73
CA HIS A 222 -13.70 -4.75 -17.14
C HIS A 222 -15.00 -4.45 -17.93
N ASN A 223 -14.89 -4.43 -19.26
CA ASN A 223 -16.00 -4.29 -20.20
C ASN A 223 -16.96 -3.10 -19.95
N ILE A 224 -16.50 -2.10 -19.25
CA ILE A 224 -17.25 -0.89 -18.93
C ILE A 224 -16.79 0.26 -19.84
N ASN A 225 -17.69 1.12 -20.28
CA ASN A 225 -17.34 2.32 -21.03
C ASN A 225 -16.90 3.46 -20.09
N LYS A 226 -16.25 4.48 -20.63
CA LYS A 226 -15.68 5.61 -19.88
C LYS A 226 -16.70 6.31 -18.98
N LEU A 227 -17.90 6.58 -19.45
CA LEU A 227 -18.93 7.29 -18.70
C LEU A 227 -19.43 6.45 -17.52
N HIS A 228 -19.66 5.15 -17.74
CA HIS A 228 -20.05 4.26 -16.65
C HIS A 228 -18.89 4.02 -15.66
N ALA A 229 -17.65 3.95 -16.14
CA ALA A 229 -16.49 3.85 -15.25
C ALA A 229 -16.38 5.08 -14.34
N LEU A 230 -16.59 6.28 -14.90
CA LEU A 230 -16.59 7.52 -14.13
C LEU A 230 -17.72 7.55 -13.08
N ALA A 231 -18.93 7.10 -13.46
CA ALA A 231 -20.06 7.02 -12.53
C ALA A 231 -19.87 5.97 -11.43
N LEU A 232 -19.15 4.87 -11.74
CA LEU A 232 -18.84 3.80 -10.80
C LEU A 232 -17.75 4.20 -9.80
N PHE A 233 -16.79 5.02 -10.22
CA PHE A 233 -15.57 5.33 -9.46
C PHE A 233 -15.84 5.77 -8.01
N PRO A 234 -16.78 6.69 -7.70
CA PRO A 234 -17.08 7.07 -6.32
C PRO A 234 -17.58 5.92 -5.44
N SER A 235 -18.21 4.90 -6.03
CA SER A 235 -18.71 3.75 -5.27
C SER A 235 -17.62 2.82 -4.75
N ILE A 236 -16.39 2.91 -5.32
CA ILE A 236 -15.26 2.12 -4.87
C ILE A 236 -14.81 2.57 -3.47
N PHE A 237 -14.88 3.86 -3.16
CA PHE A 237 -14.56 4.38 -1.82
C PHE A 237 -15.53 3.90 -0.73
N LYS A 238 -16.75 3.50 -1.12
CA LYS A 238 -17.79 3.02 -0.21
C LYS A 238 -17.92 1.49 -0.19
N GLY A 239 -17.16 0.79 -1.03
CA GLY A 239 -17.32 -0.66 -1.23
C GLY A 239 -18.61 -1.07 -1.95
N GLU A 240 -19.41 -0.11 -2.47
CA GLU A 240 -20.70 -0.39 -3.10
C GLU A 240 -20.59 -0.94 -4.53
N HIS A 241 -19.43 -0.77 -5.15
CA HIS A 241 -19.12 -1.24 -6.51
C HIS A 241 -19.28 -2.76 -6.67
N VAL A 242 -19.15 -3.54 -5.62
CA VAL A 242 -19.28 -5.03 -5.63
C VAL A 242 -20.67 -5.49 -6.12
N ARG A 243 -21.65 -4.61 -6.12
CA ARG A 243 -23.01 -4.86 -6.63
C ARG A 243 -23.06 -4.90 -8.17
N HIS A 244 -22.06 -4.34 -8.83
CA HIS A 244 -22.01 -4.22 -10.29
C HIS A 244 -21.31 -5.42 -10.96
N LYS A 245 -21.79 -6.64 -10.67
CA LYS A 245 -21.22 -7.91 -11.13
C LYS A 245 -21.05 -8.08 -12.65
N LYS A 246 -21.69 -7.22 -13.46
CA LYS A 246 -21.52 -7.18 -14.90
C LYS A 246 -20.14 -6.63 -15.32
N TYR A 247 -19.54 -5.80 -14.48
CA TYR A 247 -18.32 -5.04 -14.77
C TYR A 247 -17.20 -5.28 -13.77
N ILE A 248 -17.52 -5.95 -12.66
CA ILE A 248 -16.60 -6.18 -11.55
C ILE A 248 -16.66 -7.63 -11.13
N ASP A 249 -15.51 -8.29 -11.23
CA ASP A 249 -15.26 -9.59 -10.64
C ASP A 249 -14.28 -9.44 -9.48
N ILE A 250 -14.48 -10.21 -8.42
CA ILE A 250 -13.57 -10.31 -7.28
C ILE A 250 -13.31 -11.79 -7.01
N PHE A 251 -12.03 -12.15 -6.88
CA PHE A 251 -11.57 -13.49 -6.55
C PHE A 251 -10.64 -13.44 -5.35
N GLU A 252 -10.60 -14.55 -4.62
CA GLU A 252 -9.71 -14.75 -3.48
C GLU A 252 -8.84 -15.99 -3.73
N GLY A 253 -7.57 -15.90 -3.35
CA GLY A 253 -6.63 -17.02 -3.49
C GLY A 253 -5.32 -16.79 -2.77
N ASN A 254 -4.50 -17.83 -2.69
CA ASN A 254 -3.18 -17.76 -2.09
C ASN A 254 -2.13 -17.19 -3.07
N THR A 255 -2.34 -17.43 -4.36
CA THR A 255 -1.46 -16.94 -5.42
C THR A 255 -2.29 -16.26 -6.51
N ILE A 256 -1.97 -15.02 -6.81
CA ILE A 256 -2.63 -14.21 -7.83
C ILE A 256 -1.60 -13.68 -8.79
N SER A 257 -1.77 -14.00 -10.08
CA SER A 257 -0.96 -13.40 -11.16
C SER A 257 -1.84 -12.57 -12.07
N VAL A 258 -1.36 -11.40 -12.45
CA VAL A 258 -2.04 -10.52 -13.41
C VAL A 258 -1.07 -10.19 -14.54
N ALA A 259 -1.47 -10.50 -15.78
CA ALA A 259 -0.72 -10.17 -16.98
C ALA A 259 -1.56 -9.30 -17.91
N PHE A 260 -1.03 -8.15 -18.32
CA PHE A 260 -1.61 -7.27 -19.33
C PHE A 260 -0.98 -7.52 -20.69
N ASP A 261 -1.71 -7.25 -21.77
CA ASP A 261 -1.23 -7.41 -23.15
C ASP A 261 -0.23 -6.33 -23.60
N ARG A 262 0.02 -5.34 -22.74
CA ARG A 262 1.04 -4.29 -22.93
C ARG A 262 1.66 -3.89 -21.60
N PRO A 263 2.92 -3.42 -21.59
CA PRO A 263 3.54 -2.87 -20.40
C PRO A 263 2.75 -1.67 -19.86
N THR A 264 2.47 -1.69 -18.57
CA THR A 264 1.68 -0.68 -17.86
C THR A 264 2.37 -0.37 -16.54
N PRO A 265 2.33 0.88 -16.04
CA PRO A 265 2.82 1.16 -14.70
C PRO A 265 2.01 0.40 -13.65
N LEU A 266 2.70 0.02 -12.58
CA LEU A 266 2.15 -0.67 -11.41
C LEU A 266 2.58 0.08 -10.16
N GLN A 267 1.78 0.07 -9.12
CA GLN A 267 2.16 0.56 -7.80
C GLN A 267 2.06 -0.56 -6.75
N ILE A 268 2.97 -0.56 -5.77
CA ILE A 268 2.95 -1.43 -4.59
C ILE A 268 2.95 -0.53 -3.37
N ASP A 269 1.85 -0.50 -2.60
CA ASP A 269 1.65 0.41 -1.46
C ASP A 269 2.03 1.87 -1.76
N GLY A 270 1.78 2.35 -2.99
CA GLY A 270 2.12 3.68 -3.46
C GLY A 270 3.47 3.83 -4.17
N GLU A 271 4.35 2.84 -4.10
CA GLU A 271 5.64 2.86 -4.79
C GLU A 271 5.52 2.42 -6.26
N LEU A 272 5.95 3.29 -7.17
CA LEU A 272 5.78 3.10 -8.61
C LEU A 272 6.80 2.14 -9.21
N ILE A 273 6.33 1.16 -9.99
CA ILE A 273 7.16 0.32 -10.87
C ILE A 273 6.70 0.50 -12.32
N ARG A 274 7.63 0.90 -13.19
CA ARG A 274 7.35 1.15 -14.61
C ARG A 274 7.54 -0.10 -15.46
N ASN A 275 6.91 -0.09 -16.64
CA ASN A 275 7.09 -1.13 -17.69
C ASN A 275 6.81 -2.55 -17.19
N VAL A 276 5.70 -2.73 -16.49
CA VAL A 276 5.27 -4.04 -15.99
C VAL A 276 4.32 -4.68 -16.99
N SER A 277 4.62 -5.92 -17.44
CA SER A 277 3.73 -6.74 -18.27
C SER A 277 2.95 -7.75 -17.44
N ALA A 278 3.55 -8.22 -16.33
CA ALA A 278 2.91 -9.16 -15.42
C ALA A 278 3.56 -9.09 -14.04
N TYR A 279 2.81 -9.51 -13.04
CA TYR A 279 3.30 -9.79 -11.70
C TYR A 279 2.65 -11.05 -11.12
N THR A 280 3.27 -11.60 -10.09
CA THR A 280 2.70 -12.67 -9.28
C THR A 280 2.83 -12.32 -7.82
N ALA A 281 1.69 -12.25 -7.13
CA ALA A 281 1.61 -12.04 -5.69
C ALA A 281 1.25 -13.36 -5.00
N SER A 282 1.83 -13.60 -3.82
CA SER A 282 1.52 -14.79 -3.01
C SER A 282 1.58 -14.47 -1.52
N VAL A 283 0.73 -15.13 -0.76
CA VAL A 283 0.87 -15.20 0.70
C VAL A 283 2.02 -16.13 1.06
N SER A 284 2.71 -15.85 2.16
CA SER A 284 3.74 -16.76 2.65
C SER A 284 3.10 -18.11 3.01
N PRO A 285 3.68 -19.25 2.61
CA PRO A 285 3.22 -20.54 3.12
C PRO A 285 3.41 -20.58 4.64
N HIS A 286 2.36 -21.00 5.35
CA HIS A 286 2.40 -21.22 6.80
C HIS A 286 3.23 -22.45 7.15
#